data_4b6cc1fc91afde7bfbe8f4860d99975d
#
_entry.id   4b6cc1fc91afde7bfbe8f4860d99975d
#
_cell.length_a   1.000
_cell.length_b   1.000
_cell.length_c   1.000
_cell.angle_alpha   90.00
_cell.angle_beta   90.00
_cell.angle_gamma   90.00
#
_symmetry.space_group_name_H-M   'P 1'
#
loop_
_entity.id
_entity.type
_entity.pdbx_description
1 polymer ?
#
loop_
_entity_poly.entity_id
_entity_poly.type
_entity_poly.pdbx_seq_one_letter_code
_entity_poly.pdbx_strand_id
1 'polypeptide(L)'
;FRYKNLSLNVLIDTKQGGKIVSFTDAVLSGYGSTARTLAGREGGIVFPGVLDSGEKNTKEINAETLWTTLGGRNNPVGEVFVYDASFIRLKEISLSYSFPKSVLGKLPFTGLSLGIYGKNLCYLQNKAGIFDPEMTVGTGNNQALEAFALPSTRSFGINLNVSF
;
A
#
# COMPACT_ATOMS: atom_id res chain seq x y z
N PHE A 1 16.44 3.99 -19.68
CA PHE A 1 16.54 4.09 -21.14
C PHE A 1 17.07 5.47 -21.52
N ARG A 2 18.00 5.51 -22.49
CA ARG A 2 18.54 6.77 -23.00
C ARG A 2 18.50 6.77 -24.53
N TYR A 3 17.96 7.85 -25.08
CA TYR A 3 17.94 8.08 -26.52
C TYR A 3 18.35 9.52 -26.80
N LYS A 4 19.52 9.71 -27.42
CA LYS A 4 20.14 11.03 -27.66
C LYS A 4 20.20 11.82 -26.33
N ASN A 5 19.47 12.94 -26.27
CA ASN A 5 19.42 13.86 -25.13
C ASN A 5 18.27 13.57 -24.17
N LEU A 6 17.46 12.56 -24.42
CA LEU A 6 16.32 12.16 -23.60
C LEU A 6 16.72 10.96 -22.72
N SER A 7 16.43 11.03 -21.44
CA SER A 7 16.62 9.93 -20.49
C SER A 7 15.29 9.64 -19.78
N LEU A 8 14.88 8.37 -19.80
CA LEU A 8 13.73 7.84 -19.09
C LEU A 8 14.22 6.83 -18.05
N ASN A 9 13.88 7.07 -16.77
CA ASN A 9 14.08 6.09 -15.70
C ASN A 9 12.73 5.60 -15.20
N VAL A 10 12.63 4.31 -14.98
CA VAL A 10 11.46 3.64 -14.40
C VAL A 10 11.96 2.74 -13.29
N LEU A 11 11.43 2.92 -12.10
CA LEU A 11 11.72 2.09 -10.93
C LEU A 11 10.46 1.34 -10.51
N ILE A 12 10.55 0.03 -10.56
CA ILE A 12 9.54 -0.88 -10.05
C ILE A 12 10.10 -1.53 -8.80
N ASP A 13 9.32 -1.49 -7.72
CA ASP A 13 9.64 -2.09 -6.45
C ASP A 13 8.72 -3.28 -6.19
N THR A 14 9.25 -4.38 -5.69
CA THR A 14 8.47 -5.58 -5.45
C THR A 14 8.92 -6.27 -4.17
N LYS A 15 7.93 -6.74 -3.41
CA LYS A 15 8.11 -7.65 -2.28
C LYS A 15 7.24 -8.88 -2.53
N GLN A 16 7.80 -10.06 -2.37
CA GLN A 16 7.08 -11.31 -2.50
C GLN A 16 7.14 -12.10 -1.19
N GLY A 17 5.97 -12.54 -0.74
CA GLY A 17 5.83 -13.23 0.55
C GLY A 17 5.78 -12.29 1.76
N GLY A 18 5.80 -12.91 2.94
CA GLY A 18 5.61 -12.24 4.21
C GLY A 18 4.15 -12.07 4.59
N LYS A 19 3.93 -11.82 5.87
CA LYS A 19 2.61 -11.54 6.45
C LYS A 19 2.64 -10.22 7.18
N ILE A 20 1.51 -9.54 7.20
CA ILE A 20 1.30 -8.30 7.93
C ILE A 20 -0.05 -8.35 8.63
N VAL A 21 -0.08 -7.92 9.88
CA VAL A 21 -1.32 -7.83 10.67
C VAL A 21 -1.82 -6.40 10.61
N SER A 22 -3.07 -6.19 10.26
CA SER A 22 -3.70 -4.86 10.30
C SER A 22 -4.51 -4.68 11.57
N PHE A 23 -3.98 -3.91 12.49
CA PHE A 23 -4.73 -3.46 13.66
C PHE A 23 -5.77 -2.40 13.29
N THR A 24 -5.50 -1.60 12.28
CA THR A 24 -6.49 -0.64 11.74
C THR A 24 -7.74 -1.35 11.27
N ASP A 25 -7.61 -2.42 10.45
CA ASP A 25 -8.76 -3.20 10.00
C ASP A 25 -9.48 -3.89 11.16
N ALA A 26 -8.76 -4.41 12.14
CA ALA A 26 -9.35 -5.01 13.33
C ALA A 26 -10.25 -4.02 14.08
N VAL A 27 -9.75 -2.82 14.33
CA VAL A 27 -10.51 -1.77 15.03
C VAL A 27 -11.70 -1.30 14.21
N LEU A 28 -11.49 -0.98 12.92
CA LEU A 28 -12.56 -0.51 12.04
C LEU A 28 -13.63 -1.58 11.80
N SER A 29 -13.25 -2.86 11.72
CA SER A 29 -14.20 -3.97 11.62
C SER A 29 -15.03 -4.12 12.87
N GLY A 30 -14.42 -3.98 14.06
CA GLY A 30 -15.16 -3.98 15.32
C GLY A 30 -16.19 -2.86 15.44
N TYR A 31 -15.95 -1.72 14.77
CA TYR A 31 -16.94 -0.63 14.65
C TYR A 31 -17.87 -0.76 13.45
N GLY A 32 -17.78 -1.83 12.66
CA GLY A 32 -18.61 -2.01 11.47
C GLY A 32 -18.28 -1.06 10.30
N SER A 33 -17.10 -0.44 10.30
CA SER A 33 -16.71 0.60 9.32
C SER A 33 -15.99 0.07 8.09
N THR A 34 -15.77 -1.24 7.97
CA THR A 34 -15.11 -1.86 6.81
C THR A 34 -16.12 -2.55 5.89
N ALA A 35 -15.79 -2.65 4.60
CA ALA A 35 -16.66 -3.30 3.61
C ALA A 35 -16.98 -4.77 3.94
N ARG A 36 -16.04 -5.49 4.57
CA ARG A 36 -16.26 -6.88 5.00
C ARG A 36 -17.38 -7.04 6.03
N THR A 37 -17.68 -5.98 6.79
CA THR A 37 -18.74 -6.00 7.81
C THR A 37 -20.14 -5.80 7.23
N LEU A 38 -20.28 -5.56 5.92
CA LEU A 38 -21.58 -5.44 5.26
C LEU A 38 -22.29 -6.80 5.15
N ALA A 39 -21.51 -7.87 4.96
CA ALA A 39 -22.06 -9.21 4.88
C ALA A 39 -22.77 -9.60 6.20
N GLY A 40 -23.97 -10.13 6.10
CA GLY A 40 -24.75 -10.60 7.24
C GLY A 40 -25.37 -9.52 8.12
N ARG A 41 -25.39 -8.24 7.70
CA ARG A 41 -26.15 -7.20 8.42
C ARG A 41 -27.64 -7.43 8.34
N GLU A 42 -28.09 -7.96 7.22
CA GLU A 42 -29.46 -8.45 7.02
C GLU A 42 -29.42 -9.97 6.87
N GLY A 43 -30.14 -10.71 7.71
CA GLY A 43 -30.24 -12.16 7.64
C GLY A 43 -29.12 -12.97 8.30
N GLY A 44 -28.15 -12.33 8.95
CA GLY A 44 -27.05 -13.02 9.65
C GLY A 44 -25.96 -13.60 8.72
N ILE A 45 -24.95 -14.23 9.33
CA ILE A 45 -23.81 -14.85 8.64
C ILE A 45 -23.35 -16.11 9.39
N VAL A 46 -23.01 -17.17 8.67
CA VAL A 46 -22.33 -18.35 9.22
C VAL A 46 -20.82 -18.15 9.02
N PHE A 47 -20.11 -17.93 10.11
CA PHE A 47 -18.65 -17.79 10.05
C PHE A 47 -18.01 -19.17 9.77
N PRO A 48 -17.12 -19.30 8.76
CA PRO A 48 -16.54 -20.58 8.40
C PRO A 48 -15.60 -21.08 9.51
N GLY A 49 -15.75 -22.34 9.87
CA GLY A 49 -14.97 -22.98 10.91
C GLY A 49 -15.58 -24.27 11.39
N VAL A 50 -15.04 -24.80 12.49
CA VAL A 50 -15.52 -25.99 13.19
C VAL A 50 -15.88 -25.63 14.63
N LEU A 51 -16.87 -26.32 15.18
CA LEU A 51 -17.23 -26.23 16.59
C LEU A 51 -16.24 -27.02 17.46
N ASP A 52 -16.29 -26.82 18.77
CA ASP A 52 -15.47 -27.59 19.72
C ASP A 52 -15.70 -29.12 19.63
N SER A 53 -16.88 -29.50 19.13
CA SER A 53 -17.20 -30.91 18.82
C SER A 53 -16.45 -31.49 17.60
N GLY A 54 -15.76 -30.62 16.81
CA GLY A 54 -15.14 -30.97 15.53
C GLY A 54 -16.08 -30.96 14.34
N GLU A 55 -17.37 -30.65 14.54
CA GLU A 55 -18.35 -30.54 13.47
C GLU A 55 -18.24 -29.17 12.76
N LYS A 56 -18.64 -29.12 11.48
CA LYS A 56 -18.70 -27.89 10.73
C LYS A 56 -19.63 -26.87 11.40
N ASN A 57 -19.18 -25.64 11.59
CA ASN A 57 -20.03 -24.57 12.09
C ASN A 57 -21.15 -24.26 11.10
N THR A 58 -22.39 -24.38 11.56
CA THR A 58 -23.63 -24.03 10.84
C THR A 58 -24.41 -22.95 11.57
N LYS A 59 -23.90 -22.46 12.70
CA LYS A 59 -24.55 -21.46 13.53
C LYS A 59 -24.53 -20.11 12.86
N GLU A 60 -25.71 -19.58 12.60
CA GLU A 60 -25.90 -18.21 12.12
C GLU A 60 -25.72 -17.22 13.27
N ILE A 61 -25.02 -16.14 13.01
CA ILE A 61 -24.71 -15.07 13.96
C ILE A 61 -24.97 -13.71 13.30
N ASN A 62 -25.42 -12.74 14.06
CA ASN A 62 -25.54 -11.36 13.61
C ASN A 62 -24.17 -10.76 13.29
N ALA A 63 -24.07 -9.97 12.21
CA ALA A 63 -22.82 -9.33 11.80
C ALA A 63 -22.21 -8.43 12.88
N GLU A 64 -23.02 -7.70 13.64
CA GLU A 64 -22.54 -6.89 14.77
C GLU A 64 -21.86 -7.76 15.83
N THR A 65 -22.52 -8.82 16.28
CA THR A 65 -21.97 -9.77 17.26
C THR A 65 -20.69 -10.43 16.75
N LEU A 66 -20.65 -10.81 15.47
CA LEU A 66 -19.48 -11.41 14.85
C LEU A 66 -18.29 -10.43 14.89
N TRP A 67 -18.48 -9.23 14.37
CA TRP A 67 -17.37 -8.29 14.22
C TRP A 67 -16.93 -7.62 15.52
N THR A 68 -17.80 -7.46 16.49
CA THR A 68 -17.41 -7.01 17.84
C THR A 68 -16.67 -8.09 18.62
N THR A 69 -16.89 -9.37 18.28
CA THR A 69 -16.14 -10.50 18.88
C THR A 69 -14.76 -10.69 18.21
N LEU A 70 -14.71 -10.65 16.87
CA LEU A 70 -13.48 -10.88 16.12
C LEU A 70 -12.55 -9.67 16.09
N GLY A 71 -13.13 -8.47 15.98
CA GLY A 71 -12.43 -7.20 15.85
C GLY A 71 -12.42 -6.39 17.14
N GLY A 72 -12.15 -5.10 16.98
CA GLY A 72 -12.14 -4.16 18.08
C GLY A 72 -10.75 -3.80 18.57
N ARG A 73 -10.71 -2.92 19.56
CA ARG A 73 -9.47 -2.31 20.03
C ARG A 73 -8.75 -3.12 21.10
N ASN A 74 -9.48 -3.81 21.93
CA ASN A 74 -8.91 -4.37 23.17
C ASN A 74 -8.39 -5.79 23.00
N ASN A 75 -9.10 -6.63 22.27
CA ASN A 75 -8.72 -8.04 22.14
C ASN A 75 -9.18 -8.65 20.78
N PRO A 76 -8.66 -8.15 19.64
CA PRO A 76 -9.03 -8.71 18.35
C PRO A 76 -8.47 -10.10 18.16
N VAL A 77 -9.18 -10.95 17.40
CA VAL A 77 -8.67 -12.23 16.93
C VAL A 77 -7.69 -11.98 15.78
N GLY A 78 -6.40 -11.89 16.12
CA GLY A 78 -5.36 -11.41 15.20
C GLY A 78 -5.27 -12.18 13.88
N GLU A 79 -5.55 -13.49 13.87
CA GLU A 79 -5.53 -14.35 12.69
C GLU A 79 -6.45 -13.84 11.56
N VAL A 80 -7.62 -13.31 11.93
CA VAL A 80 -8.61 -12.77 10.97
C VAL A 80 -8.09 -11.55 10.21
N PHE A 81 -7.09 -10.87 10.77
CA PHE A 81 -6.53 -9.62 10.25
C PHE A 81 -5.09 -9.78 9.73
N VAL A 82 -4.67 -11.02 9.45
CA VAL A 82 -3.37 -11.33 8.82
C VAL A 82 -3.52 -11.32 7.30
N TYR A 83 -2.71 -10.52 6.64
CA TYR A 83 -2.71 -10.33 5.19
C TYR A 83 -1.40 -10.78 4.55
N ASP A 84 -1.44 -11.10 3.27
CA ASP A 84 -0.25 -11.31 2.45
C ASP A 84 0.39 -9.95 2.14
N ALA A 85 1.65 -9.77 2.55
CA ALA A 85 2.37 -8.51 2.40
C ALA A 85 3.01 -8.33 1.00
N SER A 86 2.71 -9.21 0.05
CA SER A 86 3.27 -9.13 -1.31
C SER A 86 2.68 -7.96 -2.08
N PHE A 87 3.55 -7.24 -2.79
CA PHE A 87 3.14 -6.16 -3.69
C PHE A 87 4.10 -6.01 -4.88
N ILE A 88 3.62 -5.34 -5.91
CA ILE A 88 4.41 -4.77 -7.01
C ILE A 88 3.96 -3.31 -7.15
N ARG A 89 4.91 -2.39 -7.07
CA ARG A 89 4.65 -0.95 -7.11
C ARG A 89 5.49 -0.25 -8.17
N LEU A 90 4.86 0.65 -8.92
CA LEU A 90 5.57 1.62 -9.75
C LEU A 90 6.04 2.76 -8.84
N LYS A 91 7.31 2.67 -8.42
CA LYS A 91 7.89 3.55 -7.40
C LYS A 91 8.29 4.90 -7.95
N GLU A 92 8.89 4.93 -9.14
CA GLU A 92 9.30 6.19 -9.78
C GLU A 92 9.27 6.08 -11.30
N ILE A 93 8.81 7.16 -11.93
CA ILE A 93 9.07 7.46 -13.33
C ILE A 93 9.70 8.83 -13.39
N SER A 94 10.82 8.96 -14.09
CA SER A 94 11.41 10.27 -14.38
C SER A 94 11.82 10.36 -15.85
N LEU A 95 11.52 11.49 -16.46
CA LEU A 95 11.87 11.84 -17.82
C LEU A 95 12.69 13.12 -17.79
N SER A 96 13.88 13.10 -18.35
CA SER A 96 14.76 14.27 -18.41
C SER A 96 15.32 14.51 -19.81
N TYR A 97 15.43 15.77 -20.19
CA TYR A 97 16.02 16.21 -21.43
C TYR A 97 17.21 17.11 -21.18
N SER A 98 18.37 16.74 -21.73
CA SER A 98 19.60 17.52 -21.68
C SER A 98 19.73 18.33 -22.95
N PHE A 99 19.76 19.65 -22.83
CA PHE A 99 19.86 20.54 -23.98
C PHE A 99 21.27 20.45 -24.60
N PRO A 100 21.38 20.22 -25.92
CA PRO A 100 22.69 20.15 -26.58
C PRO A 100 23.35 21.54 -26.60
N LYS A 101 24.69 21.57 -26.63
CA LYS A 101 25.45 22.82 -26.67
C LYS A 101 25.07 23.75 -27.81
N SER A 102 24.63 23.21 -28.94
CA SER A 102 24.13 24.01 -30.07
C SER A 102 22.91 24.86 -29.75
N VAL A 103 22.07 24.44 -28.81
CA VAL A 103 20.88 25.17 -28.36
C VAL A 103 21.25 26.20 -27.29
N LEU A 104 22.25 25.91 -26.46
CA LEU A 104 22.70 26.81 -25.40
C LEU A 104 23.43 28.05 -25.96
N GLY A 105 24.02 27.93 -27.15
CA GLY A 105 24.56 29.02 -27.91
C GLY A 105 25.57 29.89 -27.14
N LYS A 106 25.24 31.17 -26.97
CA LYS A 106 26.04 32.20 -26.24
C LYS A 106 25.64 32.36 -24.78
N LEU A 107 24.77 31.49 -24.25
CA LEU A 107 24.39 31.56 -22.84
C LEU A 107 25.59 31.22 -21.94
N PRO A 108 25.67 31.79 -20.75
CA PRO A 108 26.79 31.55 -19.82
C PRO A 108 26.75 30.15 -19.17
N PHE A 109 25.96 29.24 -19.71
CA PHE A 109 25.78 27.88 -19.18
C PHE A 109 26.61 26.86 -20.00
N THR A 110 27.32 26.00 -19.31
CA THR A 110 28.03 24.86 -19.93
C THR A 110 27.10 23.65 -20.11
N GLY A 111 26.00 23.60 -19.35
CA GLY A 111 25.00 22.55 -19.43
C GLY A 111 23.64 23.00 -18.87
N LEU A 112 22.57 22.49 -19.48
CA LEU A 112 21.20 22.68 -19.03
C LEU A 112 20.42 21.37 -19.20
N SER A 113 19.72 20.93 -18.18
CA SER A 113 18.77 19.83 -18.29
C SER A 113 17.49 20.13 -17.54
N LEU A 114 16.38 19.72 -18.12
CA LEU A 114 15.03 19.81 -17.54
C LEU A 114 14.47 18.39 -17.41
N GLY A 115 13.92 18.07 -16.26
CA GLY A 115 13.27 16.79 -16.00
C GLY A 115 11.96 16.95 -15.24
N ILE A 116 11.09 15.96 -15.41
CA ILE A 116 9.89 15.76 -14.61
C ILE A 116 9.98 14.39 -13.96
N TYR A 117 9.43 14.26 -12.77
CA TYR A 117 9.36 12.96 -12.09
C TYR A 117 8.07 12.79 -11.32
N GLY A 118 7.68 11.54 -11.16
CA GLY A 118 6.60 11.14 -10.27
C GLY A 118 7.05 9.97 -9.40
N LYS A 119 6.77 10.04 -8.10
CA LYS A 119 7.11 9.00 -7.11
C LYS A 119 5.87 8.39 -6.47
N ASN A 120 5.98 7.11 -6.07
CA ASN A 120 4.91 6.32 -5.45
C ASN A 120 3.60 6.35 -6.28
N LEU A 121 3.72 6.11 -7.60
CA LEU A 121 2.64 6.38 -8.54
C LEU A 121 1.45 5.47 -8.36
N CYS A 122 1.66 4.16 -8.28
CA CYS A 122 0.58 3.20 -8.07
C CYS A 122 1.12 1.83 -7.66
N TYR A 123 0.29 1.06 -6.99
CA TYR A 123 0.45 -0.38 -6.89
C TYR A 123 -0.07 -1.04 -8.16
N LEU A 124 0.78 -1.83 -8.83
CA LEU A 124 0.39 -2.71 -9.92
C LEU A 124 -0.26 -3.98 -9.37
N GLN A 125 0.20 -4.40 -8.20
CA GLN A 125 -0.38 -5.48 -7.41
C GLN A 125 -0.22 -5.15 -5.93
N ASN A 126 -1.29 -5.34 -5.15
CA ASN A 126 -1.28 -5.27 -3.69
C ASN A 126 -2.17 -6.40 -3.15
N LYS A 127 -1.56 -7.43 -2.56
CA LYS A 127 -2.32 -8.57 -2.03
C LYS A 127 -2.99 -8.27 -0.69
N ALA A 128 -2.50 -7.31 0.07
CA ALA A 128 -3.19 -6.83 1.27
C ALA A 128 -4.51 -6.12 0.93
N GLY A 129 -4.57 -5.44 -0.22
CA GLY A 129 -5.80 -4.91 -0.84
C GLY A 129 -6.36 -3.64 -0.20
N ILE A 130 -6.38 -3.56 1.11
CA ILE A 130 -7.10 -2.53 1.88
C ILE A 130 -6.20 -1.46 2.51
N PHE A 131 -4.90 -1.69 2.56
CA PHE A 131 -3.92 -0.74 3.12
C PHE A 131 -2.59 -0.83 2.37
N ASP A 132 -1.68 0.10 2.68
CA ASP A 132 -0.32 0.11 2.14
C ASP A 132 0.56 -0.90 2.90
N PRO A 133 1.01 -2.02 2.29
CA PRO A 133 1.77 -3.07 2.97
C PRO A 133 3.19 -2.66 3.40
N GLU A 134 3.66 -1.46 3.03
CA GLU A 134 4.93 -0.91 3.50
C GLU A 134 4.77 -0.02 4.75
N MET A 135 3.53 0.34 5.10
CA MET A 135 3.24 1.19 6.25
C MET A 135 3.13 0.34 7.52
N THR A 136 4.21 0.25 8.25
CA THR A 136 4.30 -0.49 9.51
C THR A 136 4.61 0.44 10.67
N VAL A 137 4.31 0.00 11.89
CA VAL A 137 4.50 0.81 13.12
C VAL A 137 5.97 1.15 13.36
N GLY A 138 6.89 0.33 12.85
CA GLY A 138 8.32 0.55 13.03
C GLY A 138 9.19 -0.45 12.29
N THR A 139 10.50 -0.26 12.39
CA THR A 139 11.51 -1.08 11.70
C THR A 139 12.08 -2.22 12.56
N GLY A 140 11.66 -2.33 13.82
CA GLY A 140 12.08 -3.41 14.73
C GLY A 140 11.16 -4.64 14.62
N ASN A 141 10.92 -5.31 15.74
CA ASN A 141 10.06 -6.49 15.80
C ASN A 141 8.59 -6.22 15.40
N ASN A 142 8.18 -4.96 15.35
CA ASN A 142 6.84 -4.51 14.96
C ASN A 142 6.69 -4.24 13.45
N GLN A 143 7.68 -4.57 12.64
CA GLN A 143 7.64 -4.35 11.18
C GLN A 143 6.57 -5.17 10.44
N ALA A 144 5.93 -6.12 11.10
CA ALA A 144 4.81 -6.88 10.56
C ALA A 144 3.44 -6.39 11.07
N LEU A 145 3.40 -5.26 11.79
CA LEU A 145 2.18 -4.66 12.33
C LEU A 145 1.88 -3.33 11.62
N GLU A 146 0.70 -3.23 11.04
CA GLU A 146 0.09 -1.98 10.56
C GLU A 146 -0.91 -1.50 11.63
N ALA A 147 -0.81 -0.25 12.05
CA ALA A 147 -1.71 0.36 13.01
C ALA A 147 -1.86 1.86 12.72
N PHE A 148 -2.95 2.25 12.10
CA PHE A 148 -3.33 3.63 11.79
C PHE A 148 -2.22 4.44 11.09
N ALA A 149 -1.36 3.77 10.36
CA ALA A 149 -0.29 4.40 9.61
C ALA A 149 -0.85 5.14 8.38
N LEU A 150 -0.30 6.32 8.11
CA LEU A 150 -0.66 7.07 6.91
C LEU A 150 -0.06 6.38 5.67
N PRO A 151 -0.84 6.18 4.60
CA PRO A 151 -0.33 5.58 3.37
C PRO A 151 0.75 6.47 2.73
N SER A 152 1.64 5.85 1.97
CA SER A 152 2.68 6.56 1.23
C SER A 152 2.06 7.57 0.26
N THR A 153 2.58 8.80 0.28
CA THR A 153 2.07 9.88 -0.57
C THR A 153 2.63 9.78 -1.99
N ARG A 154 1.79 10.12 -2.96
CA ARG A 154 2.19 10.32 -4.35
C ARG A 154 2.77 11.71 -4.50
N SER A 155 3.92 11.84 -5.15
CA SER A 155 4.56 13.13 -5.37
C SER A 155 5.00 13.31 -6.83
N PHE A 156 4.90 14.55 -7.31
CA PHE A 156 5.34 14.96 -8.63
C PHE A 156 6.25 16.17 -8.50
N GLY A 157 7.24 16.27 -9.35
CA GLY A 157 8.15 17.40 -9.33
C GLY A 157 8.85 17.63 -10.65
N ILE A 158 9.55 18.76 -10.69
CA ILE A 158 10.35 19.22 -11.83
C ILE A 158 11.79 19.40 -11.33
N ASN A 159 12.75 18.92 -12.11
CA ASN A 159 14.18 19.11 -11.88
C ASN A 159 14.74 20.02 -12.96
N LEU A 160 15.41 21.10 -12.56
CA LEU A 160 16.20 21.93 -13.44
C LEU A 160 17.66 21.91 -12.97
N ASN A 161 18.55 21.40 -13.83
CA ASN A 161 19.99 21.40 -13.56
C ASN A 161 20.66 22.37 -14.52
N VAL A 162 21.42 23.29 -13.96
CA VAL A 162 22.20 24.31 -14.70
C VAL A 162 23.67 24.15 -14.28
N SER A 163 24.55 24.05 -15.25
CA SER A 163 26.00 24.04 -15.05
C SER A 163 26.61 25.27 -15.68
N PHE A 164 27.50 25.93 -14.97
CA PHE A 164 28.22 27.14 -15.40
C PHE A 164 29.64 26.82 -15.83
#